data_a8a544be60ef1cf1f426ca7bc35e43f6
#
_entry.id   a8a544be60ef1cf1f426ca7bc35e43f6
#
_cell.length_a   1.000
_cell.length_b   1.000
_cell.length_c   1.000
_cell.angle_alpha   90.00
_cell.angle_beta   90.00
_cell.angle_gamma   90.00
#
_symmetry.space_group_name_H-M   'P 1'
#
loop_
_entity.id
_entity.type
_entity.pdbx_description
1 polymer ?
#
loop_
_entity_poly.entity_id
_entity_poly.type
_entity_poly.pdbx_seq_one_letter_code
_entity_poly.pdbx_strand_id
1 'polypeptide(L)'
;MYIIAFFLRINIFDLFTLCACLDINLTKELNILSIDAGIKKEDIIVDPDTGCIGYGIDYGYSIIERMIEAKNNGDDMLDVPIIVFSGLESYKAKEAKSKNLGEIWGESKTRSYAWEIATTTALICAGVDIAVLWHPEIVDELKRSFQGIC
;
A
#
# COMPACT_ATOMS: atom_id res chain seq x y z
N MET A 1 5.49 -7.28 11.79
CA MET A 1 5.27 -6.41 10.62
C MET A 1 6.36 -6.73 9.62
N TYR A 2 6.00 -7.07 8.39
CA TYR A 2 6.91 -7.48 7.32
C TYR A 2 6.75 -6.51 6.15
N ILE A 3 7.84 -6.20 5.46
CA ILE A 3 7.86 -5.26 4.35
C ILE A 3 8.26 -6.02 3.09
N ILE A 4 7.45 -5.91 2.05
CA ILE A 4 7.81 -6.36 0.70
C ILE A 4 7.99 -5.13 -0.17
N ALA A 5 9.18 -4.95 -0.72
CA ALA A 5 9.45 -3.97 -1.76
C ALA A 5 9.53 -4.70 -3.10
N PHE A 6 8.67 -4.32 -4.05
CA PHE A 6 8.55 -5.04 -5.32
C PHE A 6 9.57 -4.60 -6.38
N PHE A 7 10.13 -3.40 -6.32
CA PHE A 7 11.01 -2.91 -7.39
C PHE A 7 12.18 -2.04 -6.93
N LEU A 8 12.38 -1.87 -5.62
CA LEU A 8 13.27 -0.83 -5.14
C LEU A 8 14.55 -1.40 -4.54
N ARG A 9 15.70 -0.99 -5.12
CA ARG A 9 17.00 -1.01 -4.45
C ARG A 9 17.13 0.24 -3.57
N ILE A 10 16.23 0.41 -2.59
CA ILE A 10 16.22 1.57 -1.71
C ILE A 10 16.76 1.17 -0.34
N ASN A 11 17.60 2.02 0.23
CA ASN A 11 17.98 1.93 1.62
C ASN A 11 16.83 2.50 2.47
N ILE A 12 15.98 1.62 3.01
CA ILE A 12 14.74 1.96 3.74
C ILE A 12 15.00 2.89 4.95
N PHE A 13 16.22 2.98 5.42
CA PHE A 13 16.57 3.77 6.61
C PHE A 13 16.61 5.29 6.37
N ASP A 14 16.68 5.73 5.12
CA ASP A 14 16.78 7.15 4.76
C ASP A 14 15.49 7.68 4.09
N LEU A 15 14.39 6.90 4.09
CA LEU A 15 13.14 7.28 3.41
C LEU A 15 12.27 8.19 4.28
N PHE A 16 11.77 9.25 3.64
CA PHE A 16 10.81 10.17 4.21
C PHE A 16 9.40 9.83 3.70
N THR A 17 8.56 9.26 4.58
CA THR A 17 7.20 8.85 4.22
C THR A 17 6.22 10.00 4.40
N LEU A 18 5.55 10.38 3.33
CA LEU A 18 4.48 11.38 3.32
C LEU A 18 3.13 10.66 3.29
N CYS A 19 2.23 11.04 4.19
CA CYS A 19 0.87 10.50 4.25
C CYS A 19 -0.13 11.53 3.73
N ALA A 20 -0.85 11.20 2.66
CA ALA A 20 -1.86 12.06 2.05
C ALA A 20 -3.16 11.27 1.85
N CYS A 21 -4.08 11.40 2.80
CA CYS A 21 -5.32 10.64 2.85
C CYS A 21 -6.16 10.77 1.57
N LEU A 22 -5.96 9.84 0.62
CA LEU A 22 -6.68 9.67 -0.64
C LEU A 22 -6.77 10.95 -1.51
N ASP A 23 -5.83 11.88 -1.37
CA ASP A 23 -5.84 13.16 -2.07
C ASP A 23 -4.56 13.36 -2.90
N ILE A 24 -4.71 13.28 -4.23
CA ILE A 24 -3.60 13.44 -5.18
C ILE A 24 -3.00 14.86 -5.19
N ASN A 25 -3.83 15.89 -4.95
CA ASN A 25 -3.34 17.28 -4.94
C ASN A 25 -2.54 17.53 -3.67
N LEU A 26 -3.04 17.05 -2.52
CA LEU A 26 -2.31 17.11 -1.26
C LEU A 26 -0.99 16.34 -1.36
N THR A 27 -0.99 15.16 -2.00
CA THR A 27 0.24 14.40 -2.26
C THR A 27 1.28 15.24 -3.00
N LYS A 28 0.86 15.92 -4.09
CA LYS A 28 1.75 16.79 -4.86
C LYS A 28 2.28 17.96 -4.03
N GLU A 29 1.41 18.62 -3.29
CA GLU A 29 1.79 19.75 -2.42
C GLU A 29 2.81 19.31 -1.36
N LEU A 30 2.59 18.17 -0.72
CA LEU A 30 3.51 17.64 0.27
C LEU A 30 4.87 17.28 -0.35
N ASN A 31 4.89 16.69 -1.54
CA ASN A 31 6.13 16.39 -2.26
C ASN A 31 6.91 17.68 -2.57
N ILE A 32 6.24 18.71 -3.11
CA ILE A 32 6.84 20.02 -3.40
C ILE A 32 7.41 20.64 -2.13
N LEU A 33 6.62 20.73 -1.06
CA LEU A 33 7.04 21.31 0.21
C LEU A 33 8.24 20.57 0.84
N SER A 34 8.27 19.24 0.70
CA SER A 34 9.37 18.42 1.21
C SER A 34 10.67 18.67 0.43
N ILE A 35 10.58 18.79 -0.90
CA ILE A 35 11.73 19.13 -1.75
C ILE A 35 12.22 20.54 -1.44
N ASP A 36 11.32 21.52 -1.28
CA ASP A 36 11.65 22.88 -0.91
C ASP A 36 12.29 22.97 0.50
N ALA A 37 11.93 22.05 1.40
CA ALA A 37 12.55 21.90 2.71
C ALA A 37 13.93 21.23 2.67
N GLY A 38 14.38 20.78 1.49
CA GLY A 38 15.71 20.19 1.27
C GLY A 38 15.74 18.66 1.31
N ILE A 39 14.59 17.98 1.34
CA ILE A 39 14.52 16.51 1.19
C ILE A 39 14.72 16.18 -0.28
N LYS A 40 15.59 15.22 -0.58
CA LYS A 40 15.79 14.81 -1.96
C LYS A 40 14.56 13.99 -2.42
N LYS A 41 14.17 14.18 -3.69
CA LYS A 41 13.05 13.46 -4.27
C LYS A 41 13.20 11.93 -4.18
N GLU A 42 14.42 11.43 -4.34
CA GLU A 42 14.76 10.00 -4.23
C GLU A 42 14.56 9.40 -2.83
N ASP A 43 14.48 10.25 -1.80
CA ASP A 43 14.26 9.85 -0.40
C ASP A 43 12.77 9.94 0.00
N ILE A 44 11.91 10.43 -0.91
CA ILE A 44 10.46 10.56 -0.67
C ILE A 44 9.74 9.28 -1.06
N ILE A 45 8.84 8.84 -0.18
CA ILE A 45 7.86 7.78 -0.43
C ILE A 45 6.48 8.24 0.01
N VAL A 46 5.44 7.88 -0.70
CA VAL A 46 4.07 8.31 -0.40
C VAL A 46 3.22 7.17 0.11
N ASP A 47 2.52 7.39 1.22
CA ASP A 47 1.42 6.56 1.70
C ASP A 47 0.10 7.27 1.38
N PRO A 48 -0.73 6.75 0.46
CA PRO A 48 -2.03 7.33 0.15
C PRO A 48 -3.07 7.09 1.26
N ASP A 49 -2.70 6.45 2.38
CA ASP A 49 -3.57 6.11 3.51
C ASP A 49 -4.86 5.41 3.05
N THR A 50 -4.70 4.26 2.42
CA THR A 50 -5.77 3.53 1.73
C THR A 50 -6.99 3.16 2.59
N GLY A 51 -6.84 3.19 3.90
CA GLY A 51 -7.89 2.86 4.88
C GLY A 51 -8.51 4.05 5.60
N CYS A 52 -8.09 5.28 5.32
CA CYS A 52 -8.41 6.45 6.16
C CYS A 52 -9.90 6.76 6.25
N ILE A 53 -10.68 6.53 5.20
CA ILE A 53 -12.13 6.81 5.19
C ILE A 53 -13.00 5.61 5.56
N GLY A 54 -12.43 4.40 5.68
CA GLY A 54 -13.14 3.21 6.15
C GLY A 54 -14.24 2.66 5.23
N TYR A 55 -14.27 3.08 3.95
CA TYR A 55 -15.31 2.69 2.97
C TYR A 55 -14.91 1.53 2.05
N GLY A 56 -13.86 0.80 2.40
CA GLY A 56 -13.38 -0.33 1.59
C GLY A 56 -12.19 0.03 0.73
N ILE A 57 -11.77 -0.95 -0.12
CA ILE A 57 -10.54 -0.86 -0.90
C ILE A 57 -10.66 0.04 -2.14
N ASP A 58 -11.88 0.29 -2.61
CA ASP A 58 -12.16 0.98 -3.88
C ASP A 58 -11.48 2.33 -3.98
N TYR A 59 -11.55 3.11 -2.91
CA TYR A 59 -10.93 4.43 -2.86
C TYR A 59 -9.41 4.35 -2.85
N GLY A 60 -8.85 3.40 -2.06
CA GLY A 60 -7.42 3.15 -2.03
C GLY A 60 -6.89 2.69 -3.39
N TYR A 61 -7.59 1.78 -4.04
CA TYR A 61 -7.26 1.32 -5.38
C TYR A 61 -7.30 2.47 -6.38
N SER A 62 -8.38 3.25 -6.39
CA SER A 62 -8.58 4.35 -7.33
C SER A 62 -7.53 5.47 -7.18
N ILE A 63 -7.12 5.83 -5.96
CA ILE A 63 -6.11 6.86 -5.77
C ILE A 63 -4.74 6.40 -6.29
N ILE A 64 -4.38 5.13 -6.07
CA ILE A 64 -3.13 4.56 -6.56
C ILE A 64 -3.12 4.56 -8.10
N GLU A 65 -4.19 4.06 -8.75
CA GLU A 65 -4.30 4.10 -10.21
C GLU A 65 -4.15 5.53 -10.76
N ARG A 66 -4.79 6.51 -10.15
CA ARG A 66 -4.69 7.92 -10.56
C ARG A 66 -3.28 8.49 -10.38
N MET A 67 -2.56 8.10 -9.32
CA MET A 67 -1.17 8.49 -9.12
C MET A 67 -0.27 7.89 -10.20
N ILE A 68 -0.44 6.60 -10.51
CA ILE A 68 0.30 5.91 -11.57
C ILE A 68 -0.03 6.52 -12.95
N GLU A 69 -1.30 6.82 -13.23
CA GLU A 69 -1.69 7.48 -14.47
C GLU A 69 -1.05 8.87 -14.61
N ALA A 70 -1.07 9.68 -13.55
CA ALA A 70 -0.45 11.00 -13.57
C ALA A 70 1.07 10.92 -13.78
N LYS A 71 1.76 9.99 -13.10
CA LYS A 71 3.17 9.68 -13.32
C LYS A 71 3.44 9.31 -14.79
N ASN A 72 2.66 8.40 -15.36
CA ASN A 72 2.79 7.96 -16.76
C ASN A 72 2.52 9.08 -17.77
N ASN A 73 1.72 10.08 -17.40
CA ASN A 73 1.46 11.29 -18.17
C ASN A 73 2.51 12.40 -17.95
N GLY A 74 3.59 12.11 -17.22
CA GLY A 74 4.73 13.02 -17.04
C GLY A 74 4.62 13.96 -15.85
N ASP A 75 3.76 13.66 -14.87
CA ASP A 75 3.72 14.40 -13.61
C ASP A 75 4.89 13.96 -12.71
N ASP A 76 5.99 14.70 -12.81
CA ASP A 76 7.22 14.41 -12.08
C ASP A 76 7.05 14.46 -10.55
N MET A 77 6.10 15.25 -10.05
CA MET A 77 5.84 15.34 -8.61
C MET A 77 5.14 14.09 -8.04
N LEU A 78 4.55 13.26 -8.90
CA LEU A 78 3.95 11.99 -8.52
C LEU A 78 4.80 10.77 -8.94
N ASP A 79 5.96 11.00 -9.56
CA ASP A 79 6.93 9.95 -9.85
C ASP A 79 7.80 9.66 -8.62
N VAL A 80 7.15 9.15 -7.59
CA VAL A 80 7.75 8.70 -6.32
C VAL A 80 7.16 7.34 -5.96
N PRO A 81 7.89 6.50 -5.18
CA PRO A 81 7.38 5.21 -4.75
C PRO A 81 6.14 5.32 -3.86
N ILE A 82 5.24 4.34 -3.98
CA ILE A 82 4.01 4.24 -3.21
C ILE A 82 4.15 3.10 -2.19
N ILE A 83 3.95 3.40 -0.90
CA ILE A 83 3.88 2.43 0.18
C ILE A 83 2.45 2.29 0.69
N VAL A 84 2.04 1.07 1.05
CA VAL A 84 0.75 0.83 1.71
C VAL A 84 0.91 -0.09 2.92
N PHE A 85 0.12 0.15 3.96
CA PHE A 85 0.09 -0.66 5.17
C PHE A 85 -1.06 -1.68 5.12
N SER A 86 -1.10 -2.48 4.07
CA SER A 86 -2.20 -3.42 3.78
C SER A 86 -2.47 -4.43 4.90
N GLY A 87 -1.43 -4.86 5.61
CA GLY A 87 -1.58 -5.75 6.77
C GLY A 87 -2.36 -5.09 7.92
N LEU A 88 -2.06 -3.83 8.21
CA LEU A 88 -2.77 -3.06 9.24
C LEU A 88 -4.23 -2.82 8.84
N GLU A 89 -4.47 -2.41 7.59
CA GLU A 89 -5.81 -2.12 7.08
C GLU A 89 -6.68 -3.38 7.04
N SER A 90 -6.14 -4.50 6.58
CA SER A 90 -6.83 -5.79 6.58
C SER A 90 -7.24 -6.22 7.99
N TYR A 91 -6.37 -5.99 8.98
CA TYR A 91 -6.65 -6.35 10.38
C TYR A 91 -7.70 -5.46 11.04
N LYS A 92 -8.01 -4.27 10.50
CA LYS A 92 -9.11 -3.42 10.96
C LYS A 92 -10.49 -4.03 10.62
N ALA A 93 -10.60 -4.83 9.57
CA ALA A 93 -11.85 -5.48 9.15
C ALA A 93 -12.41 -6.38 10.27
N LYS A 94 -13.71 -6.21 10.58
CA LYS A 94 -14.38 -7.02 11.62
C LYS A 94 -14.36 -8.51 11.25
N GLU A 95 -14.55 -8.80 9.98
CA GLU A 95 -14.57 -10.14 9.43
C GLU A 95 -13.21 -10.83 9.57
N ALA A 96 -12.11 -10.10 9.42
CA ALA A 96 -10.77 -10.64 9.57
C ALA A 96 -10.45 -11.03 11.03
N LYS A 97 -10.89 -10.24 12.03
CA LYS A 97 -10.48 -10.41 13.43
C LYS A 97 -11.53 -11.07 14.36
N SER A 98 -12.81 -11.09 13.97
CA SER A 98 -13.86 -11.64 14.83
C SER A 98 -13.68 -13.13 15.06
N LYS A 99 -13.80 -13.56 16.33
CA LYS A 99 -13.75 -14.97 16.71
C LYS A 99 -15.13 -15.66 16.67
N ASN A 100 -16.21 -14.87 16.64
CA ASN A 100 -17.60 -15.35 16.82
C ASN A 100 -18.42 -15.19 15.54
N LEU A 101 -17.86 -15.50 14.39
CA LEU A 101 -18.62 -15.63 13.13
C LEU A 101 -19.10 -17.07 12.96
N GLY A 102 -20.23 -17.25 12.26
CA GLY A 102 -20.77 -18.58 11.99
C GLY A 102 -19.82 -19.50 11.23
N GLU A 103 -20.03 -20.79 11.27
CA GLU A 103 -19.14 -21.83 10.71
C GLU A 103 -18.77 -21.61 9.23
N ILE A 104 -19.68 -21.03 8.44
CA ILE A 104 -19.45 -20.69 7.03
C ILE A 104 -18.25 -19.76 6.81
N TRP A 105 -17.87 -18.99 7.83
CA TRP A 105 -16.73 -18.07 7.79
C TRP A 105 -15.38 -18.72 8.07
N GLY A 106 -15.37 -20.00 8.48
CA GLY A 106 -14.15 -20.73 8.83
C GLY A 106 -13.40 -20.14 10.03
N GLU A 107 -12.15 -20.54 10.20
CA GLU A 107 -11.32 -20.08 11.30
C GLU A 107 -10.86 -18.64 11.13
N SER A 108 -10.78 -17.89 12.24
CA SER A 108 -10.37 -16.48 12.24
C SER A 108 -8.95 -16.24 11.68
N LYS A 109 -8.02 -17.18 11.92
CA LYS A 109 -6.65 -17.10 11.39
C LYS A 109 -6.65 -17.19 9.87
N THR A 110 -7.36 -18.16 9.31
CA THR A 110 -7.47 -18.35 7.85
C THR A 110 -8.15 -17.16 7.17
N ARG A 111 -9.20 -16.62 7.80
CA ARG A 111 -9.88 -15.41 7.28
C ARG A 111 -8.96 -14.20 7.29
N SER A 112 -8.27 -13.95 8.39
CA SER A 112 -7.33 -12.83 8.50
C SER A 112 -6.27 -12.90 7.41
N TYR A 113 -5.71 -14.08 7.19
CA TYR A 113 -4.76 -14.35 6.12
C TYR A 113 -5.36 -14.09 4.72
N ALA A 114 -6.54 -14.64 4.44
CA ALA A 114 -7.21 -14.45 3.15
C ALA A 114 -7.57 -12.98 2.88
N TRP A 115 -7.97 -12.26 3.93
CA TRP A 115 -8.30 -10.83 3.83
C TRP A 115 -7.07 -10.00 3.49
N GLU A 116 -5.95 -10.27 4.16
CA GLU A 116 -4.70 -9.56 3.91
C GLU A 116 -4.13 -9.85 2.52
N ILE A 117 -4.11 -11.12 2.10
CA ILE A 117 -3.59 -11.47 0.77
C ILE A 117 -4.44 -10.87 -0.35
N ALA A 118 -5.78 -10.91 -0.22
CA ALA A 118 -6.68 -10.31 -1.21
C ALA A 118 -6.51 -8.79 -1.30
N THR A 119 -6.46 -8.10 -0.15
CA THR A 119 -6.25 -6.65 -0.08
C THR A 119 -4.90 -6.26 -0.68
N THR A 120 -3.83 -6.94 -0.27
CA THR A 120 -2.48 -6.64 -0.75
C THR A 120 -2.33 -6.90 -2.24
N THR A 121 -2.87 -8.03 -2.72
CA THR A 121 -2.85 -8.36 -4.16
C THR A 121 -3.53 -7.29 -4.99
N ALA A 122 -4.72 -6.82 -4.56
CA ALA A 122 -5.43 -5.76 -5.27
C ALA A 122 -4.61 -4.46 -5.33
N LEU A 123 -4.00 -4.03 -4.22
CA LEU A 123 -3.20 -2.80 -4.17
C LEU A 123 -1.90 -2.91 -5.00
N ILE A 124 -1.27 -4.08 -5.03
CA ILE A 124 -0.11 -4.33 -5.92
C ILE A 124 -0.54 -4.24 -7.39
N CYS A 125 -1.68 -4.81 -7.75
CA CYS A 125 -2.21 -4.71 -9.11
C CYS A 125 -2.55 -3.26 -9.51
N ALA A 126 -2.88 -2.39 -8.55
CA ALA A 126 -3.07 -0.97 -8.78
C ALA A 126 -1.75 -0.21 -9.02
N GLY A 127 -0.59 -0.77 -8.66
CA GLY A 127 0.72 -0.19 -8.91
C GLY A 127 1.53 0.20 -7.68
N VAL A 128 1.25 -0.41 -6.52
CA VAL A 128 2.02 -0.20 -5.28
C VAL A 128 3.41 -0.77 -5.38
N ASP A 129 4.40 0.00 -4.94
CA ASP A 129 5.82 -0.41 -4.93
C ASP A 129 6.20 -1.16 -3.65
N ILE A 130 5.63 -0.78 -2.50
CA ILE A 130 5.94 -1.37 -1.19
C ILE A 130 4.66 -1.71 -0.44
N ALA A 131 4.53 -2.95 0.02
CA ALA A 131 3.45 -3.37 0.91
C ALA A 131 3.99 -3.79 2.28
N VAL A 132 3.38 -3.26 3.34
CA VAL A 132 3.68 -3.61 4.73
C VAL A 132 2.66 -4.62 5.22
N LEU A 133 3.12 -5.82 5.57
CA LEU A 133 2.30 -6.98 5.88
C LEU A 133 2.33 -7.33 7.36
N TRP A 134 1.26 -7.99 7.81
CA TRP A 134 1.14 -8.55 9.15
C TRP A 134 1.58 -10.01 9.22
N HIS A 135 1.15 -10.83 8.24
CA HIS A 135 1.45 -12.26 8.20
C HIS A 135 2.70 -12.55 7.34
N PRO A 136 3.77 -13.14 7.90
CA PRO A 136 4.99 -13.43 7.14
C PRO A 136 4.77 -14.46 6.02
N GLU A 137 3.83 -15.37 6.21
CA GLU A 137 3.54 -16.44 5.25
C GLU A 137 3.04 -15.89 3.90
N ILE A 138 2.39 -14.70 3.91
CA ILE A 138 1.90 -14.04 2.69
C ILE A 138 3.04 -13.54 1.81
N VAL A 139 4.18 -13.21 2.39
CA VAL A 139 5.36 -12.69 1.65
C VAL A 139 5.77 -13.63 0.54
N ASP A 140 5.94 -14.93 0.87
CA ASP A 140 6.40 -15.91 -0.11
C ASP A 140 5.32 -16.24 -1.14
N GLU A 141 4.05 -16.18 -0.75
CA GLU A 141 2.94 -16.40 -1.66
C GLU A 141 2.79 -15.27 -2.67
N LEU A 142 2.84 -14.02 -2.22
CA LEU A 142 2.82 -12.85 -3.10
C LEU A 142 4.03 -12.84 -4.04
N LYS A 143 5.24 -13.11 -3.53
CA LYS A 143 6.43 -13.20 -4.38
C LYS A 143 6.27 -14.22 -5.48
N ARG A 144 5.72 -15.41 -5.19
CA ARG A 144 5.47 -16.45 -6.19
C ARG A 144 4.40 -16.02 -7.21
N SER A 145 3.33 -15.37 -6.75
CA SER A 145 2.22 -14.95 -7.60
C SER A 145 2.63 -13.85 -8.58
N PHE A 146 3.57 -13.00 -8.19
CA PHE A 146 4.06 -11.90 -9.03
C PHE A 146 5.40 -12.19 -9.71
N GLN A 147 5.99 -13.38 -9.52
CA GLN A 147 7.17 -13.81 -10.27
C GLN A 147 6.86 -13.91 -11.76
N GLY A 148 7.48 -13.06 -12.58
CA GLY A 148 7.32 -13.04 -14.03
C GLY A 148 6.29 -12.04 -14.57
N ILE A 149 5.64 -11.27 -13.70
CA ILE A 149 4.79 -10.12 -14.08
C ILE A 149 5.60 -8.82 -14.03
N CYS A 150 6.73 -8.88 -13.33
CA CYS A 150 7.62 -7.76 -13.06
C CYS A 150 9.02 -8.03 -13.60
#